data_4a4fb651b78cae98fb0c432d4f383be4
#
_entry.id   4a4fb651b78cae98fb0c432d4f383be4
#
_cell.length_a   1.000
_cell.length_b   1.000
_cell.length_c   1.000
_cell.angle_alpha   90.00
_cell.angle_beta   90.00
_cell.angle_gamma   90.00
#
_symmetry.space_group_name_H-M   'P 1'
#
loop_
_entity.id
_entity.type
_entity.pdbx_description
1 polymer ?
#
loop_
_entity_poly.entity_id
_entity_poly.type
_entity_poly.pdbx_seq_one_letter_code
_entity_poly.pdbx_strand_id
1 'polypeptide(L)' 'MANKKQIPLRISDKLFQDIQSWAEDDFRSVNGQIEYLLSECVRQR' A
#
# COMPACT_ATOMS: atom_id res chain seq x y z
N MET A 1 -17.62 -4.70 12.04
CA MET A 1 -17.13 -4.83 10.66
C MET A 1 -16.30 -3.64 10.25
N ALA A 2 -15.18 -3.91 9.66
CA ALA A 2 -14.33 -2.80 9.20
C ALA A 2 -14.86 -2.28 7.87
N ASN A 3 -15.08 -1.00 7.78
CA ASN A 3 -15.47 -0.34 6.55
C ASN A 3 -14.25 0.28 5.93
N LYS A 4 -13.99 -0.05 4.67
CA LYS A 4 -12.86 0.52 3.97
C LYS A 4 -13.32 1.72 3.18
N LYS A 5 -12.60 2.80 3.33
CA LYS A 5 -12.86 4.00 2.56
C LYS A 5 -12.15 3.92 1.22
N GLN A 6 -12.78 4.46 0.20
CA GLN A 6 -12.14 4.56 -1.10
C GLN A 6 -11.46 5.90 -1.20
N ILE A 7 -10.17 5.86 -1.41
CA ILE A 7 -9.36 7.08 -1.47
C ILE A 7 -8.64 7.10 -2.80
N PRO A 8 -8.84 8.12 -3.63
CA PRO A 8 -8.07 8.24 -4.86
C PRO A 8 -6.63 8.60 -4.52
N LEU A 9 -5.73 7.66 -4.75
CA LEU A 9 -4.32 7.84 -4.43
C LEU A 9 -3.54 7.97 -5.72
N ARG A 10 -2.86 9.09 -5.88
CA ARG A 10 -2.02 9.34 -7.05
C ARG A 10 -0.57 9.27 -6.63
N ILE A 11 0.18 8.41 -7.28
CA ILE A 11 1.61 8.27 -7.02
C ILE A 11 2.33 8.20 -8.36
N SER A 12 3.64 8.42 -8.33
CA SER A 12 4.45 8.35 -9.53
C SER A 12 4.53 6.92 -10.04
N ASP A 13 4.80 6.77 -11.33
CA ASP A 13 4.99 5.45 -11.92
C ASP A 13 6.13 4.71 -11.24
N LYS A 14 7.20 5.42 -10.95
CA LYS A 14 8.35 4.82 -10.30
C LYS A 14 7.98 4.23 -8.95
N LEU A 15 7.26 5.00 -8.15
CA LEU A 15 6.85 4.53 -6.82
C LEU A 15 5.87 3.36 -6.95
N PHE A 16 4.98 3.43 -7.91
CA PHE A 16 4.03 2.34 -8.13
C PHE A 16 4.77 1.04 -8.45
N GLN A 17 5.75 1.12 -9.35
CA GLN A 17 6.52 -0.06 -9.73
C GLN A 17 7.30 -0.63 -8.54
N ASP A 18 7.87 0.25 -7.73
CA ASP A 18 8.60 -0.20 -6.55
C ASP A 18 7.69 -0.92 -5.57
N ILE A 19 6.50 -0.36 -5.35
CA ILE A 19 5.53 -0.98 -4.45
C ILE A 19 5.03 -2.30 -5.03
N GLN A 20 4.82 -2.34 -6.34
CA GLN A 20 4.35 -3.56 -6.98
C GLN A 20 5.35 -4.70 -6.82
N SER A 21 6.63 -4.42 -7.05
CA SER A 21 7.68 -5.43 -6.86
C SER A 21 7.73 -5.90 -5.42
N TRP A 22 7.61 -4.96 -4.50
CA TRP A 22 7.64 -5.30 -3.08
C TRP A 22 6.45 -6.15 -2.69
N ALA A 23 5.26 -5.80 -3.22
CA ALA A 23 4.06 -6.58 -2.95
C ALA A 23 4.22 -8.02 -3.44
N GLU A 24 4.81 -8.20 -4.62
CA GLU A 24 5.04 -9.53 -5.14
C GLU A 24 5.98 -10.33 -4.25
N ASP A 25 7.02 -9.68 -3.75
CA ASP A 25 7.97 -10.34 -2.84
C ASP A 25 7.28 -10.77 -1.55
N ASP A 26 6.32 -10.00 -1.09
CA ASP A 26 5.59 -10.29 0.15
C ASP A 26 4.33 -11.11 -0.09
N PHE A 27 4.08 -11.51 -1.32
CA PHE A 27 2.87 -12.26 -1.69
C PHE A 27 1.60 -11.49 -1.34
N ARG A 28 1.60 -10.19 -1.61
CA ARG A 28 0.46 -9.32 -1.37
C ARG A 28 0.03 -8.66 -2.67
N SER A 29 -1.23 -8.19 -2.67
CA SER A 29 -1.66 -7.31 -3.75
C SER A 29 -1.06 -5.92 -3.54
N VAL A 30 -1.05 -5.12 -4.62
CA VAL A 30 -0.55 -3.75 -4.52
C VAL A 30 -1.35 -2.96 -3.49
N ASN A 31 -2.67 -3.09 -3.52
CA ASN A 31 -3.52 -2.39 -2.55
C ASN A 31 -3.24 -2.84 -1.12
N GLY A 32 -3.06 -4.15 -0.93
CA GLY A 32 -2.73 -4.68 0.38
C GLY A 32 -1.39 -4.18 0.87
N GLN A 33 -0.41 -4.09 -0.02
CA GLN A 33 0.90 -3.60 0.36
C GLN A 33 0.84 -2.14 0.77
N ILE A 34 0.10 -1.32 0.02
CA ILE A 34 -0.05 0.09 0.34
C ILE A 34 -0.70 0.25 1.71
N GLU A 35 -1.76 -0.50 1.97
CA GLU A 35 -2.44 -0.42 3.25
C GLU A 35 -1.51 -0.83 4.39
N TYR A 36 -0.75 -1.88 4.19
CA TYR A 36 0.21 -2.33 5.18
C TYR A 36 1.24 -1.25 5.49
N LEU A 37 1.81 -0.66 4.44
CA LEU A 37 2.85 0.35 4.61
C LEU A 37 2.32 1.58 5.35
N LEU A 38 1.12 2.03 4.97
CA LEU A 38 0.52 3.18 5.63
C LEU A 38 0.19 2.87 7.09
N SER A 39 -0.29 1.67 7.36
CA SER A 39 -0.60 1.25 8.73
C SER A 39 0.66 1.25 9.59
N GLU A 40 1.77 0.75 9.05
CA GLU A 40 3.03 0.73 9.77
C GLU A 40 3.53 2.14 10.06
N CYS A 41 3.42 3.03 9.08
CA CYS A 41 3.86 4.41 9.28
C CYS A 41 3.04 5.11 10.35
N VAL A 42 1.74 4.90 10.35
CA VAL A 42 0.86 5.50 11.35
C VAL A 42 1.17 4.95 12.73
N ARG A 43 1.42 3.65 12.80
CA ARG A 43 1.71 3.02 14.09
C ARG A 43 3.00 3.54 14.72
N GLN A 44 3.94 3.93 13.88
CA GLN A 44 5.26 4.37 14.35
C GLN A 44 5.31 5.85 14.72
N ARG A 45 4.28 6.63 14.37
CA ARG A 45 4.35 8.06 14.67
C ARG A 45 4.07 8.34 16.14
#